data_3ee5655771e1c3d94eb419de87f4a99f
#
_entry.id   3ee5655771e1c3d94eb419de87f4a99f
#
_cell.length_a   1.000
_cell.length_b   1.000
_cell.length_c   1.000
_cell.angle_alpha   90.00
_cell.angle_beta   90.00
_cell.angle_gamma   90.00
#
_symmetry.space_group_name_H-M   'P 1'
#
loop_
_entity.id
_entity.type
_entity.pdbx_description
1 polymer ?
#
loop_
_entity_poly.entity_id
_entity_poly.type
_entity_poly.pdbx_seq_one_letter_code
_entity_poly.pdbx_strand_id
1 'polypeptide(L)'
;NKEVREDAFAEQGRISLEELTKTLNKWCVGLDELWCQGPLFDYAILQNLYAQLEKPVPWAYWQIRDSRTVLNMLPKDMRKGPRTDVHNALADCKYQARAIQKAYRYFGVQK
;
A
#
# COMPACT_ATOMS: atom_id res chain seq x y z
N ASN A 1 3.65 -17.08 10.74
CA ASN A 1 3.46 -18.07 9.67
C ASN A 1 4.81 -18.41 9.04
N LYS A 2 5.15 -19.70 9.00
CA LYS A 2 6.42 -20.18 8.47
C LYS A 2 6.62 -19.81 7.01
N GLU A 3 5.59 -20.01 6.20
CA GLU A 3 5.62 -19.72 4.77
C GLU A 3 5.90 -18.23 4.49
N VAL A 4 5.25 -17.35 5.23
CA VAL A 4 5.47 -15.91 5.11
C VAL A 4 6.91 -15.55 5.48
N ARG A 5 7.47 -16.17 6.52
CA ARG A 5 8.85 -15.91 6.93
C ARG A 5 9.85 -16.41 5.89
N GLU A 6 9.60 -17.57 5.31
CA GLU A 6 10.46 -18.11 4.26
C GLU A 6 10.46 -17.18 3.04
N ASP A 7 9.31 -16.69 2.63
CA ASP A 7 9.22 -15.73 1.53
C ASP A 7 9.96 -14.43 1.86
N ALA A 8 9.82 -13.94 3.10
CA ALA A 8 10.47 -12.68 3.49
C ALA A 8 12.00 -12.77 3.49
N PHE A 9 12.56 -13.95 3.76
CA PHE A 9 14.01 -14.16 3.79
C PHE A 9 14.57 -14.83 2.54
N ALA A 10 13.74 -15.11 1.54
CA ALA A 10 14.20 -15.68 0.29
C ALA A 10 15.14 -14.71 -0.44
N GLU A 11 16.30 -15.20 -0.89
CA GLU A 11 17.25 -14.35 -1.63
C GLU A 11 16.79 -14.13 -3.06
N GLN A 12 16.14 -15.12 -3.64
CA GLN A 12 15.66 -15.05 -5.01
C GLN A 12 14.51 -14.06 -5.13
N GLY A 13 14.60 -13.16 -6.09
CA GLY A 13 13.59 -12.13 -6.30
C GLY A 13 13.79 -10.85 -5.47
N ARG A 14 14.83 -10.81 -4.66
CA ARG A 14 15.14 -9.60 -3.90
C ARG A 14 15.77 -8.55 -4.80
N ILE A 15 15.47 -7.28 -4.51
CA ILE A 15 16.10 -6.16 -5.19
C ILE A 15 16.83 -5.31 -4.16
N SER A 16 17.81 -4.54 -4.62
CA SER A 16 18.52 -3.61 -3.75
C SER A 16 17.63 -2.44 -3.34
N LEU A 17 18.01 -1.75 -2.26
CA LEU A 17 17.30 -0.54 -1.83
C LEU A 17 17.34 0.53 -2.91
N GLU A 18 18.44 0.61 -3.65
CA GLU A 18 18.57 1.52 -4.78
C GLU A 18 17.54 1.23 -5.87
N GLU A 19 17.38 -0.04 -6.23
CA GLU A 19 16.41 -0.45 -7.24
C GLU A 19 14.98 -0.24 -6.74
N LEU A 20 14.73 -0.50 -5.46
CA LEU A 20 13.41 -0.29 -4.87
C LEU A 20 13.00 1.17 -4.98
N THR A 21 13.89 2.10 -4.60
CA THR A 21 13.58 3.53 -4.66
C THR A 21 13.40 4.01 -6.09
N LYS A 22 14.21 3.50 -7.04
CA LYS A 22 14.04 3.84 -8.46
C LYS A 22 12.69 3.38 -8.98
N THR A 23 12.28 2.16 -8.63
CA THR A 23 10.99 1.61 -9.04
C THR A 23 9.83 2.41 -8.45
N LEU A 24 9.90 2.73 -7.15
CA LEU A 24 8.87 3.54 -6.49
C LEU A 24 8.78 4.93 -7.08
N ASN A 25 9.92 5.56 -7.37
CA ASN A 25 9.94 6.88 -8.01
C ASN A 25 9.23 6.85 -9.36
N LYS A 26 9.46 5.79 -10.14
CA LYS A 26 8.84 5.62 -11.45
C LYS A 26 7.33 5.42 -11.33
N TRP A 27 6.90 4.59 -10.36
CA TRP A 27 5.47 4.32 -10.14
C TRP A 27 4.71 5.55 -9.65
N CYS A 28 5.38 6.45 -8.94
CA CYS A 28 4.73 7.64 -8.39
C CYS A 28 4.63 8.79 -9.38
N VAL A 29 5.16 8.65 -10.59
CA VAL A 29 4.98 9.67 -11.63
C VAL A 29 3.50 9.76 -12.00
N GLY A 30 2.92 10.95 -11.87
CA GLY A 30 1.49 11.17 -12.15
C GLY A 30 0.56 10.65 -11.07
N LEU A 31 1.08 10.35 -9.89
CA LEU A 31 0.30 9.82 -8.77
C LEU A 31 -0.68 10.87 -8.24
N ASP A 32 -1.95 10.50 -8.10
CA ASP A 32 -2.96 11.32 -7.44
C ASP A 32 -3.09 10.97 -5.96
N GLU A 33 -3.12 9.68 -5.66
CA GLU A 33 -3.34 9.17 -4.31
C GLU A 33 -2.44 7.97 -4.04
N LEU A 34 -1.86 7.95 -2.84
CA LEU A 34 -1.08 6.80 -2.35
C LEU A 34 -1.82 6.22 -1.15
N TRP A 35 -2.34 5.02 -1.32
CA TRP A 35 -3.15 4.37 -0.30
C TRP A 35 -2.32 3.43 0.54
N CYS A 36 -2.45 3.55 1.86
CA CYS A 36 -1.81 2.66 2.82
C CYS A 36 -2.84 2.23 3.85
N GLN A 37 -2.70 1.02 4.35
CA GLN A 37 -3.49 0.57 5.49
C GLN A 37 -2.71 0.88 6.75
N GLY A 38 -2.97 2.06 7.35
CA GLY A 38 -2.20 2.58 8.46
C GLY A 38 -0.94 3.31 8.01
N PRO A 39 -1.08 4.53 7.39
CA PRO A 39 0.08 5.25 6.85
C PRO A 39 1.10 5.66 7.91
N LEU A 40 0.72 5.73 9.18
CA LEU A 40 1.67 6.01 10.26
C LEU A 40 2.75 4.93 10.36
N PHE A 41 2.45 3.72 9.92
CA PHE A 41 3.40 2.62 9.90
C PHE A 41 4.12 2.52 8.56
N ASP A 42 3.37 2.27 7.49
CA ASP A 42 3.95 2.02 6.16
C ASP A 42 4.67 3.24 5.60
N TYR A 43 4.03 4.40 5.68
CA TYR A 43 4.59 5.64 5.19
C TYR A 43 5.86 6.02 5.97
N ALA A 44 5.82 5.88 7.30
CA ALA A 44 6.97 6.22 8.14
C ALA A 44 8.19 5.36 7.82
N ILE A 45 7.98 4.06 7.57
CA ILE A 45 9.06 3.14 7.20
C ILE A 45 9.70 3.57 5.87
N LEU A 46 8.87 3.84 4.86
CA LEU A 46 9.37 4.25 3.55
C LEU A 46 10.05 5.61 3.60
N GLN A 47 9.49 6.55 4.34
CA GLN A 47 10.08 7.88 4.50
C GLN A 47 11.46 7.79 5.15
N ASN A 48 11.59 6.94 6.19
CA ASN A 48 12.86 6.71 6.85
C ASN A 48 13.89 6.07 5.91
N LEU A 49 13.44 5.13 5.08
CA LEU A 49 14.32 4.50 4.08
C LEU A 49 14.89 5.55 3.11
N TYR A 50 14.03 6.42 2.57
CA TYR A 50 14.47 7.47 1.67
C TYR A 50 15.42 8.45 2.37
N ALA A 51 15.16 8.77 3.63
CA ALA A 51 16.04 9.64 4.41
C ALA A 51 17.43 9.02 4.59
N GLN A 52 17.49 7.71 4.88
CA GLN A 52 18.75 7.00 5.03
C GLN A 52 19.56 6.98 3.73
N LEU A 53 18.89 6.96 2.59
CA LEU A 53 19.53 6.99 1.28
C LEU A 53 19.79 8.43 0.80
N GLU A 54 19.45 9.42 1.61
CA GLU A 54 19.58 10.84 1.28
C GLU A 54 18.86 11.21 -0.01
N LYS A 55 17.67 10.65 -0.19
CA LYS A 55 16.82 10.89 -1.38
C LYS A 55 15.49 11.49 -0.96
N PRO A 56 14.94 12.42 -1.75
CA PRO A 56 13.59 12.92 -1.49
C PRO A 56 12.55 11.85 -1.83
N VAL A 57 11.45 11.82 -1.05
CA VAL A 57 10.34 10.91 -1.35
C VAL A 57 9.63 11.35 -2.62
N PRO A 58 9.10 10.39 -3.43
CA PRO A 58 8.46 10.71 -4.71
C PRO A 58 7.00 11.12 -4.61
N TRP A 59 6.46 11.22 -3.39
CA TRP A 59 5.07 11.61 -3.15
C TRP A 59 5.04 12.89 -2.32
N ALA A 60 3.89 13.59 -2.38
CA ALA A 60 3.62 14.72 -1.52
C ALA A 60 2.75 14.27 -0.34
N TYR A 61 2.87 14.94 0.80
CA TYR A 61 2.15 14.53 2.01
C TYR A 61 0.63 14.52 1.81
N TRP A 62 0.11 15.39 0.97
CA TRP A 62 -1.33 15.49 0.71
C TRP A 62 -1.87 14.38 -0.17
N GLN A 63 -0.99 13.55 -0.75
CA GLN A 63 -1.38 12.41 -1.58
C GLN A 63 -1.62 11.15 -0.76
N ILE A 64 -1.21 11.15 0.51
CA ILE A 64 -1.32 9.98 1.39
C ILE A 64 -2.76 9.80 1.82
N ARG A 65 -3.28 8.58 1.69
CA ARG A 65 -4.63 8.19 2.09
C ARG A 65 -4.57 6.93 2.95
N ASP A 66 -5.47 6.86 3.92
CA ASP A 66 -5.60 5.70 4.80
C ASP A 66 -6.81 4.87 4.36
N SER A 67 -6.55 3.67 3.85
CA SER A 67 -7.60 2.76 3.41
C SER A 67 -8.51 2.35 4.57
N ARG A 68 -7.96 2.19 5.76
CA ARG A 68 -8.73 1.79 6.94
C ARG A 68 -9.77 2.85 7.31
N THR A 69 -9.43 4.12 7.20
CA THR A 69 -10.36 5.22 7.47
C THR A 69 -11.57 5.15 6.55
N VAL A 70 -11.34 5.00 5.25
CA VAL A 70 -12.41 4.94 4.26
C VAL A 70 -13.26 3.68 4.43
N LEU A 71 -12.63 2.54 4.62
CA LEU A 71 -13.34 1.27 4.77
C LEU A 71 -14.19 1.24 6.04
N ASN A 72 -13.77 1.92 7.10
CA ASN A 72 -14.56 2.02 8.33
C ASN A 72 -15.80 2.90 8.18
N MET A 73 -15.89 3.67 7.11
CA MET A 73 -17.09 4.44 6.78
C MET A 73 -18.17 3.60 6.11
N LEU A 74 -17.82 2.42 5.60
CA LEU A 74 -18.78 1.51 4.97
C LEU A 74 -19.62 0.80 6.03
N PRO A 75 -20.86 0.39 5.68
CA PRO A 75 -21.62 -0.53 6.52
C PRO A 75 -20.82 -1.79 6.83
N LYS A 76 -21.00 -2.34 8.03
CA LYS A 76 -20.19 -3.48 8.51
C LYS A 76 -20.24 -4.69 7.57
N ASP A 77 -21.41 -4.96 6.98
CA ASP A 77 -21.59 -6.06 6.07
C ASP A 77 -20.84 -5.90 4.74
N MET A 78 -20.41 -4.70 4.44
CA MET A 78 -19.68 -4.40 3.20
C MET A 78 -18.17 -4.34 3.38
N ARG A 79 -17.68 -4.40 4.62
CA ARG A 79 -16.25 -4.24 4.91
C ARG A 79 -15.42 -5.47 4.61
N LYS A 80 -16.05 -6.65 4.62
CA LYS A 80 -15.36 -7.92 4.38
C LYS A 80 -15.71 -8.48 3.03
N GLY A 81 -14.71 -8.88 2.29
CA GLY A 81 -14.84 -9.62 1.06
C GLY A 81 -14.14 -10.96 1.16
N PRO A 82 -14.28 -11.82 0.15
CA PRO A 82 -13.55 -13.09 0.15
C PRO A 82 -12.05 -12.87 0.08
N ARG A 83 -11.31 -13.55 0.95
CA ARG A 83 -9.86 -13.51 0.98
C ARG A 83 -9.34 -14.94 1.02
N THR A 84 -8.48 -15.27 0.06
CA THR A 84 -7.83 -16.58 -0.01
C THR A 84 -6.37 -16.51 0.41
N ASP A 85 -5.70 -15.39 0.15
CA ASP A 85 -4.29 -15.20 0.46
C ASP A 85 -4.12 -14.14 1.55
N VAL A 86 -3.89 -14.61 2.77
CA VAL A 86 -3.68 -13.73 3.92
C VAL A 86 -2.19 -13.57 4.15
N HIS A 87 -1.74 -12.36 4.50
CA HIS A 87 -0.34 -12.02 4.81
C HIS A 87 0.60 -12.05 3.61
N ASN A 88 0.08 -12.11 2.39
CA ASN A 88 0.87 -11.87 1.18
C ASN A 88 0.73 -10.41 0.80
N ALA A 89 1.85 -9.69 0.72
CA ALA A 89 1.83 -8.23 0.51
C ALA A 89 1.11 -7.82 -0.77
N LEU A 90 1.38 -8.52 -1.87
CA LEU A 90 0.74 -8.20 -3.15
C LEU A 90 -0.76 -8.49 -3.12
N ALA A 91 -1.15 -9.64 -2.55
CA ALA A 91 -2.55 -10.01 -2.42
C ALA A 91 -3.30 -9.03 -1.52
N ASP A 92 -2.66 -8.58 -0.44
CA ASP A 92 -3.24 -7.59 0.47
C ASP A 92 -3.44 -6.24 -0.24
N CYS A 93 -2.48 -5.80 -1.05
CA CYS A 93 -2.60 -4.57 -1.84
C CYS A 93 -3.75 -4.67 -2.85
N LYS A 94 -3.87 -5.78 -3.56
CA LYS A 94 -4.97 -6.00 -4.51
C LYS A 94 -6.32 -6.00 -3.81
N TYR A 95 -6.40 -6.65 -2.66
CA TYR A 95 -7.61 -6.68 -1.85
C TYR A 95 -8.02 -5.27 -1.43
N GLN A 96 -7.07 -4.49 -0.94
CA GLN A 96 -7.32 -3.11 -0.52
C GLN A 96 -7.74 -2.23 -1.70
N ALA A 97 -7.10 -2.35 -2.84
CA ALA A 97 -7.45 -1.58 -4.03
C ALA A 97 -8.89 -1.85 -4.47
N ARG A 98 -9.31 -3.11 -4.49
CA ARG A 98 -10.69 -3.49 -4.81
C ARG A 98 -11.67 -2.94 -3.79
N ALA A 99 -11.31 -2.98 -2.51
CA ALA A 99 -12.14 -2.48 -1.42
C ALA A 99 -12.34 -0.96 -1.55
N ILE A 100 -11.29 -0.21 -1.88
CA ILE A 100 -11.37 1.23 -2.10
C ILE A 100 -12.24 1.54 -3.32
N GLN A 101 -12.10 0.80 -4.41
CA GLN A 101 -12.95 0.96 -5.60
C GLN A 101 -14.42 0.73 -5.26
N LYS A 102 -14.70 -0.30 -4.45
CA LYS A 102 -16.04 -0.59 -3.97
C LYS A 102 -16.59 0.55 -3.11
N ALA A 103 -15.75 1.09 -2.23
CA ALA A 103 -16.12 2.23 -1.39
C ALA A 103 -16.45 3.46 -2.23
N TYR A 104 -15.65 3.75 -3.24
CA TYR A 104 -15.92 4.87 -4.15
C TYR A 104 -17.28 4.70 -4.85
N ARG A 105 -17.58 3.51 -5.32
CA ARG A 105 -18.89 3.23 -5.95
C ARG A 105 -20.04 3.42 -4.96
N TYR A 106 -19.85 2.94 -3.74
CA TYR A 106 -20.86 3.07 -2.68
C TYR A 106 -21.15 4.53 -2.35
N PHE A 107 -20.10 5.34 -2.22
CA PHE A 107 -20.25 6.75 -1.88
C PHE A 107 -20.52 7.65 -3.09
N GLY A 108 -20.53 7.10 -4.28
CA GLY A 108 -20.76 7.87 -5.50
C GLY A 108 -19.62 8.77 -5.90
N VAL A 109 -18.40 8.45 -5.49
CA VAL A 109 -17.21 9.22 -5.85
C VAL A 109 -16.75 8.81 -7.25
N GLN A 110 -16.57 9.80 -8.10
CA GLN A 110 -16.06 9.59 -9.46
C GLN A 110 -14.59 10.01 -9.52
N LYS A 111 -13.77 9.08 -10.00
CA LYS A 111 -12.34 9.31 -10.15
C LYS A 111 -11.87 9.07 -11.57
#